data_4cac48405c81f14008243112383daacc
#
_entry.id   4cac48405c81f14008243112383daacc
#
_cell.length_a   1.000
_cell.length_b   1.000
_cell.length_c   1.000
_cell.angle_alpha   90.00
_cell.angle_beta   90.00
_cell.angle_gamma   90.00
#
_symmetry.space_group_name_H-M   'P 1'
#
loop_
_entity.id
_entity.type
_entity.pdbx_description
1 polymer ?
#
loop_
_entity_poly.entity_id
_entity_poly.type
_entity_poly.pdbx_seq_one_letter_code
_entity_poly.pdbx_strand_id
1 'polypeptide(L)'
;MEAGIKMKFIEFFSNIAMPLMIIIIVLYGVIERKKVFDIFLDGAKEGIGVVFNIFPTLVGLFVAIGALRSSGIIDLTVNFLTPFLNFINFPTEILPLALIRPISGSSSIAVATDIMKNFGVDSNIGLVASVIMGSTETTVYTIAVYTSSVGIKKTRFVLWAALIADFVGIITSVIVCKYIFKY
;
A
#
# COMPACT_ATOMS: atom_id res chain seq x y z
N MET A 1 21.22 -20.89 11.03
CA MET A 1 20.38 -21.22 12.20
C MET A 1 19.86 -19.97 12.91
N GLU A 2 20.67 -18.93 13.13
CA GLU A 2 20.24 -17.66 13.76
C GLU A 2 19.18 -16.87 12.95
N ALA A 3 19.27 -16.82 11.63
CA ALA A 3 18.31 -16.11 10.78
C ALA A 3 16.88 -16.70 10.89
N GLY A 4 16.77 -18.02 10.99
CA GLY A 4 15.49 -18.71 11.15
C GLY A 4 14.84 -18.46 12.52
N ILE A 5 15.64 -18.24 13.57
CA ILE A 5 15.13 -17.92 14.92
C ILE A 5 14.63 -16.46 14.95
N LYS A 6 15.38 -15.52 14.34
CA LYS A 6 14.96 -14.12 14.23
C LYS A 6 13.67 -13.95 13.40
N MET A 7 13.53 -14.69 12.29
CA MET A 7 12.30 -14.66 11.49
C MET A 7 11.10 -15.18 12.27
N LYS A 8 11.19 -16.31 12.97
CA LYS A 8 10.12 -16.84 13.82
C LYS A 8 9.73 -15.88 14.94
N PHE A 9 10.69 -15.17 15.51
CA PHE A 9 10.45 -14.19 16.56
C PHE A 9 9.66 -12.97 16.02
N ILE A 10 10.06 -12.44 14.86
CA ILE A 10 9.36 -11.33 14.19
C ILE A 10 7.94 -11.75 13.80
N GLU A 11 7.78 -12.94 13.23
CA GLU A 11 6.49 -13.51 12.84
C GLU A 11 5.57 -13.70 14.06
N PHE A 12 6.09 -14.21 15.18
CA PHE A 12 5.36 -14.35 16.42
C PHE A 12 4.86 -12.99 16.96
N PHE A 13 5.73 -11.98 17.00
CA PHE A 13 5.35 -10.64 17.43
C PHE A 13 4.32 -9.99 16.49
N SER A 14 4.48 -10.15 15.18
CA SER A 14 3.54 -9.65 14.19
C SER A 14 2.15 -10.28 14.37
N ASN A 15 2.08 -11.59 14.61
CA ASN A 15 0.82 -12.30 14.78
C ASN A 15 0.11 -11.94 16.10
N ILE A 16 0.86 -11.57 17.14
CA ILE A 16 0.29 -11.20 18.45
C ILE A 16 -0.06 -9.71 18.52
N ALA A 17 0.55 -8.85 17.71
CA ALA A 17 0.39 -7.41 17.81
C ALA A 17 -1.08 -6.95 17.75
N MET A 18 -1.86 -7.44 16.80
CA MET A 18 -3.29 -7.11 16.68
C MET A 18 -4.13 -7.62 17.86
N PRO A 19 -4.10 -8.90 18.24
CA PRO A 19 -4.81 -9.38 19.44
C PRO A 19 -4.39 -8.63 20.70
N LEU A 20 -3.10 -8.35 20.86
CA LEU A 20 -2.59 -7.64 22.04
C LEU A 20 -3.14 -6.20 22.11
N MET A 21 -3.16 -5.47 21.00
CA MET A 21 -3.77 -4.13 20.96
C MET A 21 -5.24 -4.16 21.36
N ILE A 22 -6.01 -5.11 20.86
CA ILE A 22 -7.43 -5.25 21.19
C ILE A 22 -7.59 -5.53 22.70
N ILE A 23 -6.80 -6.46 23.23
CA ILE A 23 -6.83 -6.79 24.66
C ILE A 23 -6.48 -5.57 25.52
N ILE A 24 -5.44 -4.81 25.17
CA ILE A 24 -5.03 -3.60 25.91
C ILE A 24 -6.17 -2.58 25.93
N ILE A 25 -6.81 -2.32 24.78
CA ILE A 25 -7.91 -1.35 24.67
C ILE A 25 -9.10 -1.79 25.55
N VAL A 26 -9.50 -3.06 25.45
CA VAL A 26 -10.62 -3.61 26.22
C VAL A 26 -10.31 -3.61 27.72
N LEU A 27 -9.13 -4.07 28.12
CA LEU A 27 -8.71 -4.09 29.54
C LEU A 27 -8.66 -2.67 30.12
N TYR A 28 -8.11 -1.72 29.39
CA TYR A 28 -8.09 -0.33 29.82
C TYR A 28 -9.51 0.22 30.03
N GLY A 29 -10.42 -0.05 29.11
CA GLY A 29 -11.83 0.32 29.25
C GLY A 29 -12.51 -0.31 30.47
N VAL A 30 -12.21 -1.58 30.76
CA VAL A 30 -12.74 -2.29 31.95
C VAL A 30 -12.17 -1.70 33.24
N ILE A 31 -10.85 -1.41 33.29
CA ILE A 31 -10.19 -0.79 34.45
C ILE A 31 -10.80 0.59 34.76
N GLU A 32 -11.06 1.37 33.71
CA GLU A 32 -11.72 2.68 33.79
C GLU A 32 -13.23 2.59 34.05
N ARG A 33 -13.77 1.40 34.29
CA ARG A 33 -15.19 1.13 34.52
C ARG A 33 -16.11 1.69 33.42
N LYS A 34 -15.60 1.74 32.18
CA LYS A 34 -16.38 2.14 31.02
C LYS A 34 -17.25 0.97 30.53
N LYS A 35 -18.39 1.30 29.95
CA LYS A 35 -19.24 0.32 29.26
C LYS A 35 -18.65 0.02 27.88
N VAL A 36 -17.61 -0.81 27.84
CA VAL A 36 -16.79 -1.07 26.63
C VAL A 36 -17.64 -1.50 25.46
N PHE A 37 -18.65 -2.33 25.69
CA PHE A 37 -19.55 -2.79 24.62
C PHE A 37 -20.42 -1.66 24.06
N ASP A 38 -20.97 -0.78 24.90
CA ASP A 38 -21.77 0.35 24.46
C ASP A 38 -20.92 1.33 23.63
N ILE A 39 -19.70 1.62 24.10
CA ILE A 39 -18.74 2.46 23.37
C ILE A 39 -18.37 1.82 22.02
N PHE A 40 -18.17 0.52 21.98
CA PHE A 40 -17.92 -0.20 20.72
C PHE A 40 -19.11 -0.06 19.75
N LEU A 41 -20.35 -0.22 20.24
CA LEU A 41 -21.56 -0.06 19.42
C LEU A 41 -21.71 1.35 18.87
N ASP A 42 -21.42 2.36 19.68
CA ASP A 42 -21.49 3.76 19.25
C ASP A 42 -20.41 4.04 18.19
N GLY A 43 -19.17 3.57 18.39
CA GLY A 43 -18.12 3.66 17.38
C GLY A 43 -18.46 2.91 16.08
N ALA A 44 -19.12 1.75 16.18
CA ALA A 44 -19.58 0.99 15.01
C ALA A 44 -20.65 1.76 14.21
N LYS A 45 -21.61 2.42 14.88
CA LYS A 45 -22.62 3.27 14.22
C LYS A 45 -21.97 4.45 13.51
N GLU A 46 -21.01 5.11 14.17
CA GLU A 46 -20.24 6.22 13.59
C GLU A 46 -19.46 5.75 12.36
N GLY A 47 -18.80 4.59 12.45
CA GLY A 47 -18.08 3.96 11.34
C GLY A 47 -18.98 3.65 10.14
N ILE A 48 -20.21 3.17 10.36
CA ILE A 48 -21.18 2.96 9.29
C ILE A 48 -21.51 4.28 8.58
N GLY A 49 -21.71 5.36 9.34
CA GLY A 49 -21.93 6.71 8.78
C GLY A 49 -20.77 7.17 7.89
N VAL A 50 -19.52 6.95 8.34
CA VAL A 50 -18.31 7.25 7.55
C VAL A 50 -18.30 6.45 6.25
N VAL A 51 -18.61 5.15 6.29
CA VAL A 51 -18.67 4.28 5.09
C VAL A 51 -19.66 4.83 4.06
N PHE A 52 -20.85 5.19 4.47
CA PHE A 52 -21.85 5.77 3.55
C PHE A 52 -21.38 7.10 2.94
N ASN A 53 -20.68 7.93 3.69
CA ASN A 53 -20.16 9.20 3.21
C ASN A 53 -19.03 9.04 2.18
N ILE A 54 -18.15 8.05 2.34
CA ILE A 54 -17.03 7.81 1.42
C ILE A 54 -17.41 6.93 0.23
N PHE A 55 -18.50 6.17 0.31
CA PHE A 55 -18.90 5.20 -0.72
C PHE A 55 -19.00 5.79 -2.14
N PRO A 56 -19.66 6.97 -2.36
CA PRO A 56 -19.71 7.57 -3.68
C PRO A 56 -18.32 7.92 -4.25
N THR A 57 -17.42 8.39 -3.39
CA THR A 57 -16.03 8.71 -3.77
C THR A 57 -15.29 7.43 -4.19
N LEU A 58 -15.48 6.32 -3.46
CA LEU A 58 -14.88 5.03 -3.81
C LEU A 58 -15.38 4.50 -5.15
N VAL A 59 -16.70 4.59 -5.41
CA VAL A 59 -17.28 4.17 -6.68
C VAL A 59 -16.67 4.98 -7.83
N GLY A 60 -16.61 6.31 -7.71
CA GLY A 60 -15.99 7.18 -8.71
C GLY A 60 -14.52 6.84 -8.95
N LEU A 61 -13.77 6.60 -7.89
CA LEU A 61 -12.36 6.21 -7.96
C LEU A 61 -12.17 4.86 -8.67
N PHE A 62 -12.95 3.84 -8.32
CA PHE A 62 -12.85 2.53 -8.97
C PHE A 62 -13.22 2.57 -10.45
N VAL A 63 -14.21 3.37 -10.84
CA VAL A 63 -14.57 3.59 -12.26
C VAL A 63 -13.40 4.27 -12.98
N ALA A 64 -12.81 5.32 -12.41
CA ALA A 64 -11.67 6.03 -12.99
C ALA A 64 -10.44 5.11 -13.15
N ILE A 65 -10.12 4.29 -12.14
CA ILE A 65 -9.03 3.31 -12.19
C ILE A 65 -9.31 2.25 -13.27
N GLY A 66 -10.54 1.75 -13.35
CA GLY A 66 -10.96 0.82 -14.40
C GLY A 66 -10.77 1.38 -15.80
N ALA A 67 -11.20 2.64 -16.02
CA ALA A 67 -11.02 3.34 -17.28
C ALA A 67 -9.54 3.55 -17.62
N LEU A 68 -8.71 3.97 -16.65
CA LEU A 68 -7.28 4.14 -16.83
C LEU A 68 -6.60 2.83 -17.24
N ARG A 69 -6.98 1.72 -16.61
CA ARG A 69 -6.41 0.40 -16.90
C ARG A 69 -6.82 -0.11 -18.28
N SER A 70 -8.09 0.08 -18.68
CA SER A 70 -8.60 -0.38 -19.98
C SER A 70 -8.21 0.50 -21.16
N SER A 71 -7.76 1.74 -20.89
CA SER A 71 -7.34 2.69 -21.93
C SER A 71 -5.97 2.38 -22.58
N GLY A 72 -5.17 1.47 -22.00
CA GLY A 72 -3.80 1.20 -22.45
C GLY A 72 -2.78 2.30 -22.11
N ILE A 73 -3.18 3.34 -21.37
CA ILE A 73 -2.28 4.45 -20.97
C ILE A 73 -1.10 3.93 -20.14
N ILE A 74 -1.35 2.93 -19.29
CA ILE A 74 -0.29 2.33 -18.47
C ILE A 74 0.77 1.70 -19.36
N ASP A 75 0.37 0.89 -20.35
CA ASP A 75 1.29 0.24 -21.29
C ASP A 75 2.04 1.25 -22.15
N LEU A 76 1.36 2.30 -22.62
CA LEU A 76 2.01 3.41 -23.34
C LEU A 76 3.07 4.10 -22.47
N THR A 77 2.76 4.34 -21.18
CA THR A 77 3.69 4.98 -20.24
C THR A 77 4.90 4.08 -19.96
N VAL A 78 4.69 2.78 -19.79
CA VAL A 78 5.77 1.79 -19.63
C VAL A 78 6.69 1.82 -20.85
N ASN A 79 6.14 1.71 -22.05
CA ASN A 79 6.91 1.70 -23.30
C ASN A 79 7.70 3.01 -23.50
N PHE A 80 7.12 4.14 -23.13
CA PHE A 80 7.79 5.45 -23.22
C PHE A 80 8.93 5.61 -22.21
N LEU A 81 8.76 5.13 -20.98
CA LEU A 81 9.74 5.28 -19.91
C LEU A 81 10.87 4.24 -19.97
N THR A 82 10.63 3.07 -20.55
CA THR A 82 11.60 1.96 -20.62
C THR A 82 12.99 2.38 -21.12
N PRO A 83 13.15 3.15 -22.24
CA PRO A 83 14.49 3.54 -22.72
C PRO A 83 15.25 4.44 -21.73
N PHE A 84 14.54 5.31 -21.00
CA PHE A 84 15.16 6.16 -19.97
C PHE A 84 15.58 5.39 -18.74
N LEU A 85 14.77 4.41 -18.32
CA LEU A 85 15.01 3.59 -17.14
C LEU A 85 16.14 2.59 -17.36
N ASN A 86 16.27 2.07 -18.57
CA ASN A 86 17.41 1.23 -18.95
C ASN A 86 18.75 1.98 -18.80
N PHE A 87 18.77 3.29 -19.07
CA PHE A 87 19.98 4.10 -18.90
C PHE A 87 20.45 4.19 -17.44
N ILE A 88 19.53 4.13 -16.47
CA ILE A 88 19.84 4.14 -15.03
C ILE A 88 19.88 2.73 -14.41
N ASN A 89 19.83 1.68 -15.22
CA ASN A 89 19.75 0.28 -14.76
C ASN A 89 18.58 0.02 -13.78
N PHE A 90 17.44 0.65 -14.01
CA PHE A 90 16.22 0.37 -13.26
C PHE A 90 15.56 -0.89 -13.85
N PRO A 91 15.12 -1.86 -13.02
CA PRO A 91 14.46 -3.07 -13.51
C PRO A 91 13.12 -2.69 -14.15
N THR A 92 13.05 -2.80 -15.47
CA THR A 92 11.87 -2.40 -16.27
C THR A 92 10.64 -3.23 -15.97
N GLU A 93 10.83 -4.47 -15.50
CA GLU A 93 9.79 -5.39 -15.07
C GLU A 93 8.99 -4.89 -13.86
N ILE A 94 9.59 -4.01 -13.06
CA ILE A 94 8.95 -3.38 -11.90
C ILE A 94 8.10 -2.16 -12.29
N LEU A 95 8.31 -1.61 -13.47
CA LEU A 95 7.67 -0.36 -13.87
C LEU A 95 6.14 -0.41 -13.86
N PRO A 96 5.47 -1.48 -14.35
CA PRO A 96 4.01 -1.59 -14.23
C PRO A 96 3.53 -1.52 -12.78
N LEU A 97 4.25 -2.18 -11.87
CA LEU A 97 3.95 -2.14 -10.44
C LEU A 97 4.13 -0.71 -9.88
N ALA A 98 5.23 -0.06 -10.19
CA ALA A 98 5.54 1.30 -9.74
C ALA A 98 4.47 2.32 -10.17
N LEU A 99 3.93 2.19 -11.39
CA LEU A 99 2.89 3.08 -11.92
C LEU A 99 1.51 2.80 -11.31
N ILE A 100 1.18 1.53 -11.08
CA ILE A 100 -0.13 1.13 -10.56
C ILE A 100 -0.23 1.31 -9.05
N ARG A 101 0.89 1.19 -8.33
CA ARG A 101 0.93 1.18 -6.87
C ARG A 101 0.29 2.42 -6.23
N PRO A 102 0.58 3.66 -6.64
CA PRO A 102 -0.07 4.85 -6.09
C PRO A 102 -1.58 4.92 -6.37
N ILE A 103 -2.07 4.17 -7.36
CA ILE A 103 -3.44 4.29 -7.89
C ILE A 103 -4.35 3.20 -7.31
N SER A 104 -3.91 1.93 -7.33
CA SER A 104 -4.77 0.78 -7.01
C SER A 104 -4.02 -0.32 -6.27
N GLY A 105 -4.38 -0.56 -5.00
CA GLY A 105 -3.81 -1.62 -4.18
C GLY A 105 -4.10 -3.02 -4.71
N SER A 106 -5.35 -3.32 -5.08
CA SER A 106 -5.73 -4.63 -5.61
C SER A 106 -5.05 -4.96 -6.94
N SER A 107 -4.96 -3.96 -7.84
CA SER A 107 -4.21 -4.12 -9.09
C SER A 107 -2.71 -4.30 -8.85
N SER A 108 -2.14 -3.61 -7.86
CA SER A 108 -0.74 -3.78 -7.48
C SER A 108 -0.43 -5.17 -6.95
N ILE A 109 -1.34 -5.74 -6.13
CA ILE A 109 -1.21 -7.13 -5.66
C ILE A 109 -1.21 -8.09 -6.85
N ALA A 110 -2.10 -7.90 -7.83
CA ALA A 110 -2.15 -8.75 -9.02
C ALA A 110 -0.85 -8.66 -9.83
N VAL A 111 -0.33 -7.44 -10.08
CA VAL A 111 0.93 -7.24 -10.81
C VAL A 111 2.12 -7.78 -10.03
N ALA A 112 2.21 -7.53 -8.73
CA ALA A 112 3.28 -8.07 -7.90
C ALA A 112 3.26 -9.62 -7.88
N THR A 113 2.07 -10.21 -7.78
CA THR A 113 1.91 -11.67 -7.86
C THR A 113 2.36 -12.23 -9.21
N ASP A 114 2.03 -11.54 -10.30
CA ASP A 114 2.45 -11.94 -11.64
C ASP A 114 3.99 -11.85 -11.79
N ILE A 115 4.59 -10.77 -11.31
CA ILE A 115 6.04 -10.62 -11.25
C ILE A 115 6.68 -11.78 -10.47
N MET A 116 6.17 -12.11 -9.28
CA MET A 116 6.70 -13.20 -8.46
C MET A 116 6.52 -14.57 -9.12
N LYS A 117 5.45 -14.80 -9.86
CA LYS A 117 5.21 -16.04 -10.61
C LYS A 117 6.19 -16.20 -11.79
N ASN A 118 6.44 -15.11 -12.53
CA ASN A 118 7.23 -15.15 -13.74
C ASN A 118 8.74 -15.16 -13.45
N PHE A 119 9.18 -14.43 -12.42
CA PHE A 119 10.60 -14.24 -12.11
C PHE A 119 11.07 -15.00 -10.86
N GLY A 120 10.14 -15.49 -10.04
CA GLY A 120 10.42 -16.14 -8.76
C GLY A 120 10.35 -15.16 -7.57
N VAL A 121 9.88 -15.65 -6.42
CA VAL A 121 9.71 -14.86 -5.18
C VAL A 121 11.07 -14.39 -4.64
N ASP A 122 12.06 -15.27 -4.67
CA ASP A 122 13.42 -15.02 -4.15
C ASP A 122 14.37 -14.40 -5.19
N SER A 123 13.85 -14.07 -6.39
CA SER A 123 14.62 -13.33 -7.38
C SER A 123 14.77 -11.87 -7.00
N ASN A 124 15.75 -11.16 -7.58
CA ASN A 124 15.92 -9.73 -7.40
C ASN A 124 14.66 -8.95 -7.68
N ILE A 125 13.99 -9.26 -8.78
CA ILE A 125 12.77 -8.60 -9.23
C ILE A 125 11.63 -8.90 -8.26
N GLY A 126 11.49 -10.16 -7.80
CA GLY A 126 10.49 -10.54 -6.79
C GLY A 126 10.71 -9.86 -5.44
N LEU A 127 11.97 -9.76 -4.99
CA LEU A 127 12.32 -9.05 -3.75
C LEU A 127 12.02 -7.55 -3.85
N VAL A 128 12.39 -6.90 -4.97
CA VAL A 128 12.07 -5.48 -5.20
C VAL A 128 10.56 -5.26 -5.20
N ALA A 129 9.79 -6.13 -5.88
CA ALA A 129 8.33 -6.06 -5.88
C ALA A 129 7.76 -6.17 -4.45
N SER A 130 8.27 -7.10 -3.65
CA SER A 130 7.85 -7.31 -2.25
C SER A 130 8.15 -6.08 -1.38
N VAL A 131 9.35 -5.50 -1.52
CA VAL A 131 9.76 -4.32 -0.76
C VAL A 131 8.92 -3.10 -1.16
N ILE A 132 8.65 -2.89 -2.45
CA ILE A 132 7.75 -1.82 -2.92
C ILE A 132 6.35 -1.99 -2.33
N MET A 133 5.80 -3.20 -2.36
CA MET A 133 4.48 -3.47 -1.79
C MET A 133 4.41 -3.21 -0.28
N GLY A 134 5.49 -3.47 0.45
CA GLY A 134 5.56 -3.26 1.89
C GLY A 134 5.93 -1.83 2.33
N SER A 135 6.60 -1.05 1.48
CA SER A 135 7.13 0.28 1.83
C SER A 135 6.35 1.46 1.26
N THR A 136 5.41 1.21 0.36
CA THR A 136 4.58 2.25 -0.27
C THR A 136 3.10 1.98 -0.04
N GLU A 137 2.26 3.01 -0.25
CA GLU A 137 0.81 2.92 -0.08
C GLU A 137 0.06 3.29 -1.37
N THR A 138 -1.25 3.05 -1.38
CA THR A 138 -2.13 3.43 -2.49
C THR A 138 -2.52 4.90 -2.33
N THR A 139 -1.61 5.77 -2.70
CA THR A 139 -1.63 7.21 -2.38
C THR A 139 -2.91 7.91 -2.82
N VAL A 140 -3.34 7.71 -4.07
CA VAL A 140 -4.54 8.37 -4.61
C VAL A 140 -5.80 7.90 -3.87
N TYR A 141 -5.90 6.59 -3.63
CA TYR A 141 -7.00 6.01 -2.87
C TYR A 141 -7.03 6.54 -1.43
N THR A 142 -5.90 6.50 -0.75
CA THR A 142 -5.78 6.93 0.65
C THR A 142 -6.16 8.40 0.80
N ILE A 143 -5.63 9.28 -0.05
CA ILE A 143 -5.99 10.70 -0.04
C ILE A 143 -7.48 10.88 -0.27
N ALA A 144 -8.07 10.21 -1.27
CA ALA A 144 -9.49 10.33 -1.58
C ALA A 144 -10.38 9.90 -0.41
N VAL A 145 -10.08 8.76 0.23
CA VAL A 145 -10.84 8.24 1.36
C VAL A 145 -10.74 9.19 2.57
N TYR A 146 -9.53 9.54 2.98
CA TYR A 146 -9.33 10.38 4.18
C TYR A 146 -9.89 11.80 4.00
N THR A 147 -9.68 12.42 2.85
CA THR A 147 -10.22 13.78 2.62
C THR A 147 -11.73 13.78 2.50
N SER A 148 -12.31 12.72 1.90
CA SER A 148 -13.76 12.57 1.80
C SER A 148 -14.42 12.36 3.18
N SER A 149 -13.80 11.56 4.05
CA SER A 149 -14.35 11.25 5.38
C SER A 149 -14.47 12.49 6.28
N VAL A 150 -13.56 13.47 6.11
CA VAL A 150 -13.54 14.73 6.88
C VAL A 150 -14.02 15.95 6.08
N GLY A 151 -14.54 15.74 4.87
CA GLY A 151 -15.11 16.80 4.02
C GLY A 151 -14.10 17.79 3.45
N ILE A 152 -12.81 17.44 3.40
CA ILE A 152 -11.76 18.28 2.80
C ILE A 152 -11.86 18.21 1.28
N LYS A 153 -12.13 19.34 0.62
CA LYS A 153 -12.24 19.44 -0.85
C LYS A 153 -10.96 19.90 -1.55
N LYS A 154 -10.02 20.52 -0.83
CA LYS A 154 -8.79 21.09 -1.40
C LYS A 154 -7.57 20.47 -0.72
N THR A 155 -6.90 19.58 -1.39
CA THR A 155 -5.71 18.87 -0.89
C THR A 155 -4.40 19.65 -1.09
N ARG A 156 -4.44 20.81 -1.79
CA ARG A 156 -3.25 21.64 -2.08
C ARG A 156 -2.08 20.80 -2.62
N PHE A 157 -0.98 20.78 -1.88
CA PHE A 157 0.27 20.08 -2.26
C PHE A 157 0.31 18.61 -1.83
N VAL A 158 -0.69 18.11 -1.08
CA VAL A 158 -0.64 16.77 -0.49
C VAL A 158 -0.46 15.69 -1.56
N LEU A 159 -1.20 15.74 -2.66
CA LEU A 159 -1.08 14.76 -3.74
C LEU A 159 0.33 14.75 -4.35
N TRP A 160 0.87 15.92 -4.67
CA TRP A 160 2.19 16.01 -5.28
C TRP A 160 3.30 15.58 -4.32
N ALA A 161 3.23 15.99 -3.05
CA ALA A 161 4.18 15.57 -2.04
C ALA A 161 4.15 14.06 -1.82
N ALA A 162 2.97 13.47 -1.79
CA ALA A 162 2.81 12.03 -1.62
C ALA A 162 3.31 11.23 -2.83
N LEU A 163 3.02 11.68 -4.08
CA LEU A 163 3.57 11.03 -5.28
C LEU A 163 5.10 11.13 -5.37
N ILE A 164 5.69 12.24 -4.91
CA ILE A 164 7.15 12.37 -4.80
C ILE A 164 7.68 11.38 -3.76
N ALA A 165 7.01 11.24 -2.61
CA ALA A 165 7.38 10.27 -1.58
C ALA A 165 7.30 8.82 -2.10
N ASP A 166 6.25 8.46 -2.85
CA ASP A 166 6.14 7.16 -3.51
C ASP A 166 7.30 6.92 -4.47
N PHE A 167 7.61 7.90 -5.31
CA PHE A 167 8.72 7.81 -6.26
C PHE A 167 10.07 7.59 -5.54
N VAL A 168 10.33 8.36 -4.48
CA VAL A 168 11.53 8.17 -3.65
C VAL A 168 11.52 6.81 -2.97
N GLY A 169 10.37 6.35 -2.46
CA GLY A 169 10.20 5.04 -1.85
C GLY A 169 10.51 3.90 -2.83
N ILE A 170 10.01 3.99 -4.06
CA ILE A 170 10.25 3.01 -5.13
C ILE A 170 11.74 2.95 -5.48
N ILE A 171 12.37 4.11 -5.71
CA ILE A 171 13.81 4.17 -6.03
C ILE A 171 14.63 3.60 -4.86
N THR A 172 14.30 4.00 -3.64
CA THR A 172 14.99 3.51 -2.44
C THR A 172 14.83 2.00 -2.30
N SER A 173 13.66 1.45 -2.59
CA SER A 173 13.42 0.00 -2.57
C SER A 173 14.35 -0.75 -3.54
N VAL A 174 14.50 -0.23 -4.77
CA VAL A 174 15.44 -0.80 -5.76
C VAL A 174 16.88 -0.73 -5.26
N ILE A 175 17.29 0.44 -4.74
CA ILE A 175 18.65 0.65 -4.23
C ILE A 175 18.93 -0.28 -3.04
N VAL A 176 18.02 -0.34 -2.07
CA VAL A 176 18.17 -1.19 -0.87
C VAL A 176 18.27 -2.66 -1.25
N CYS A 177 17.41 -3.15 -2.16
CA CYS A 177 17.48 -4.52 -2.64
C CYS A 177 18.83 -4.81 -3.30
N LYS A 178 19.31 -3.91 -4.16
CA LYS A 178 20.60 -4.08 -4.85
C LYS A 178 21.78 -4.12 -3.90
N TYR A 179 21.81 -3.28 -2.86
CA TYR A 179 22.98 -3.17 -1.97
C TYR A 179 22.93 -4.09 -0.75
N ILE A 180 21.76 -4.35 -0.17
CA ILE A 180 21.61 -5.16 1.03
C ILE A 180 21.52 -6.64 0.69
N PHE A 181 20.77 -7.01 -0.33
CA PHE A 181 20.63 -8.40 -0.73
C PHE A 181 21.73 -8.87 -1.69
N LYS A 182 22.69 -7.98 -2.04
CA LYS A 182 23.89 -8.28 -2.86
C LYS A 182 23.58 -9.08 -4.13
N TYR A 183 22.79 -8.51 -4.99
CA TYR A 183 22.54 -9.07 -6.31
C TYR A 183 23.13 -8.20 -7.41
#